data_475cd188a53ae03f3aaaf74969f63bcc
#
_entry.id   475cd188a53ae03f3aaaf74969f63bcc
#
_cell.length_a   1.000
_cell.length_b   1.000
_cell.length_c   1.000
_cell.angle_alpha   90.00
_cell.angle_beta   90.00
_cell.angle_gamma   90.00
#
_symmetry.space_group_name_H-M   'P 1'
#
loop_
_entity.id
_entity.type
_entity.pdbx_description
1 polymer ?
#
loop_
_entity_poly.entity_id
_entity_poly.type
_entity_poly.pdbx_seq_one_letter_code
_entity_poly.pdbx_strand_id
1 'polypeptide(L)'
;MDGKPPLKVAQRCGIPLPEKISGSDFVPAVCEMAAREGLSIFILGGKEGVSEAARDNLLLRYPHLDITGVYSPKFGFESDQVELAKINDMLIKAKPNILLACLSCPKQEIFVENNKDVYRVPVSISCGATVDFLAGNVQRAPEWVSRAGIEWLYRFAKEPKRLFRRYFVDSWHFLSMVKREG
;
A
#
# COMPACT_ATOMS: atom_id res chain seq x y z
N MET A 1 3.34 -6.24 10.14
CA MET A 1 1.98 -5.88 10.64
C MET A 1 1.86 -4.36 10.67
N ASP A 2 0.85 -3.80 10.06
CA ASP A 2 0.64 -2.35 10.04
C ASP A 2 -0.26 -1.92 11.22
N GLY A 3 0.19 -0.94 11.98
CA GLY A 3 -0.53 -0.38 13.13
C GLY A 3 -0.13 -0.92 14.51
N LYS A 4 -0.13 -0.03 15.51
CA LYS A 4 0.20 -0.37 16.91
C LYS A 4 -0.87 -1.22 17.63
N PRO A 5 -2.20 -1.00 17.41
CA PRO A 5 -3.22 -1.80 18.10
C PRO A 5 -3.15 -3.30 17.78
N PRO A 6 -3.10 -3.76 16.51
CA PRO A 6 -2.93 -5.17 16.21
C PRO A 6 -1.64 -5.77 16.76
N LEU A 7 -0.53 -5.02 16.77
CA LEU A 7 0.73 -5.47 17.36
C LEU A 7 0.58 -5.74 18.87
N LYS A 8 -0.09 -4.84 19.62
CA LYS A 8 -0.32 -5.02 21.05
C LYS A 8 -1.22 -6.24 21.34
N VAL A 9 -2.23 -6.50 20.50
CA VAL A 9 -3.10 -7.69 20.63
C VAL A 9 -2.29 -8.95 20.39
N ALA A 10 -1.51 -9.02 19.31
CA ALA A 10 -0.66 -10.16 19.01
C ALA A 10 0.34 -10.45 20.15
N GLN A 11 0.97 -9.42 20.71
CA GLN A 11 1.86 -9.57 21.87
C GLN A 11 1.13 -10.12 23.11
N ARG A 12 -0.12 -9.68 23.36
CA ARG A 12 -0.94 -10.23 24.46
C ARG A 12 -1.33 -11.68 24.23
N CYS A 13 -1.50 -12.09 22.98
CA CYS A 13 -1.76 -13.48 22.61
C CYS A 13 -0.47 -14.34 22.56
N GLY A 14 0.66 -13.82 23.04
CA GLY A 14 1.92 -14.56 23.05
C GLY A 14 2.58 -14.74 21.67
N ILE A 15 2.12 -14.03 20.65
CA ILE A 15 2.70 -14.09 19.30
C ILE A 15 3.93 -13.17 19.24
N PRO A 16 5.16 -13.70 19.06
CA PRO A 16 6.36 -12.89 19.02
C PRO A 16 6.42 -12.13 17.69
N LEU A 17 6.09 -10.85 17.71
CA LEU A 17 6.27 -9.96 16.57
C LEU A 17 7.42 -9.00 16.90
N PRO A 18 8.54 -9.04 16.15
CA PRO A 18 9.73 -8.28 16.48
C PRO A 18 9.51 -6.77 16.33
N GLU A 19 8.82 -6.35 15.27
CA GLU A 19 8.59 -4.92 15.02
C GLU A 19 7.35 -4.64 14.16
N LYS A 20 6.96 -3.36 14.14
CA LYS A 20 5.95 -2.82 13.23
C LYS A 20 6.61 -2.45 11.91
N ILE A 21 6.20 -3.07 10.81
CA ILE A 21 6.60 -2.67 9.46
C ILE A 21 5.40 -1.98 8.79
N SER A 22 5.56 -0.70 8.44
CA SER A 22 4.52 0.04 7.70
C SER A 22 4.84 0.09 6.20
N GLY A 23 3.81 0.13 5.35
CA GLY A 23 3.99 0.25 3.91
C GLY A 23 4.83 1.48 3.51
N SER A 24 4.67 2.59 4.24
CA SER A 24 5.43 3.82 4.03
C SER A 24 6.94 3.71 4.35
N ASP A 25 7.36 2.69 5.11
CA ASP A 25 8.77 2.39 5.37
C ASP A 25 9.27 1.29 4.43
N PHE A 26 8.43 0.26 4.24
CA PHE A 26 8.76 -0.93 3.49
C PHE A 26 8.91 -0.65 1.99
N VAL A 27 7.96 0.08 1.38
CA VAL A 27 7.97 0.31 -0.07
C VAL A 27 9.20 1.11 -0.55
N PRO A 28 9.63 2.21 0.11
CA PRO A 28 10.89 2.87 -0.24
C PRO A 28 12.11 1.94 -0.15
N ALA A 29 12.18 1.08 0.86
CA ALA A 29 13.27 0.10 1.00
C ALA A 29 13.25 -0.95 -0.14
N VAL A 30 12.04 -1.39 -0.56
CA VAL A 30 11.88 -2.26 -1.74
C VAL A 30 12.34 -1.55 -3.01
N CYS A 31 11.98 -0.29 -3.20
CA CYS A 31 12.41 0.49 -4.37
C CYS A 31 13.94 0.68 -4.41
N GLU A 32 14.55 0.95 -3.25
CA GLU A 32 16.01 1.06 -3.14
C GLU A 32 16.71 -0.27 -3.48
N MET A 33 16.21 -1.37 -2.92
CA MET A 33 16.69 -2.71 -3.25
C MET A 33 16.52 -3.02 -4.74
N ALA A 34 15.34 -2.74 -5.31
CA ALA A 34 15.07 -2.97 -6.73
C ALA A 34 16.04 -2.19 -7.64
N ALA A 35 16.30 -0.92 -7.31
CA ALA A 35 17.27 -0.10 -8.04
C ALA A 35 18.70 -0.67 -7.99
N ARG A 36 19.09 -1.24 -6.84
CA ARG A 36 20.42 -1.85 -6.66
C ARG A 36 20.55 -3.19 -7.37
N GLU A 37 19.50 -4.01 -7.34
CA GLU A 37 19.51 -5.36 -7.90
C GLU A 37 19.02 -5.41 -9.37
N GLY A 38 18.71 -4.27 -9.98
CA GLY A 38 18.20 -4.18 -11.35
C GLY A 38 16.83 -4.82 -11.55
N LEU A 39 15.99 -4.80 -10.52
CA LEU A 39 14.62 -5.31 -10.59
C LEU A 39 13.65 -4.22 -11.05
N SER A 40 12.71 -4.61 -11.89
CA SER A 40 11.71 -3.69 -12.43
C SER A 40 10.42 -3.67 -11.60
N ILE A 41 9.79 -2.49 -11.53
CA ILE A 41 8.58 -2.23 -10.75
C ILE A 41 7.46 -1.71 -11.65
N PHE A 42 6.23 -2.15 -11.39
CA PHE A 42 5.01 -1.53 -11.91
C PHE A 42 4.18 -0.97 -10.75
N ILE A 43 3.67 0.27 -10.88
CA ILE A 43 2.83 0.92 -9.86
C ILE A 43 1.39 0.93 -10.36
N LEU A 44 0.50 0.22 -9.64
CA LEU A 44 -0.92 0.13 -9.96
C LEU A 44 -1.75 0.77 -8.85
N GLY A 45 -2.47 1.83 -9.14
CA GLY A 45 -3.38 2.47 -8.20
C GLY A 45 -3.06 3.94 -7.95
N GLY A 46 -3.66 4.52 -6.92
CA GLY A 46 -3.67 5.96 -6.71
C GLY A 46 -4.77 6.66 -7.51
N LYS A 47 -4.94 7.95 -7.27
CA LYS A 47 -5.75 8.81 -8.13
C LYS A 47 -4.98 9.16 -9.40
N GLU A 48 -5.69 9.63 -10.41
CA GLU A 48 -5.08 10.14 -11.65
C GLU A 48 -3.99 11.17 -11.34
N GLY A 49 -2.82 11.02 -11.96
CA GLY A 49 -1.62 11.84 -11.73
C GLY A 49 -0.80 11.48 -10.49
N VAL A 50 -1.33 10.70 -9.55
CA VAL A 50 -0.61 10.34 -8.30
C VAL A 50 0.47 9.30 -8.55
N SER A 51 0.16 8.28 -9.35
CA SER A 51 1.14 7.23 -9.68
C SER A 51 2.29 7.77 -10.53
N GLU A 52 1.99 8.70 -11.42
CA GLU A 52 2.97 9.42 -12.24
C GLU A 52 3.91 10.26 -11.37
N ALA A 53 3.34 11.04 -10.44
CA ALA A 53 4.13 11.83 -9.48
C ALA A 53 4.99 10.93 -8.57
N ALA A 54 4.45 9.79 -8.13
CA ALA A 54 5.18 8.81 -7.35
C ALA A 54 6.37 8.23 -8.13
N ARG A 55 6.16 7.87 -9.41
CA ARG A 55 7.22 7.43 -10.32
C ARG A 55 8.32 8.49 -10.43
N ASP A 56 7.94 9.73 -10.73
CA ASP A 56 8.89 10.81 -10.95
C ASP A 56 9.74 11.08 -9.70
N ASN A 57 9.13 11.10 -8.52
CA ASN A 57 9.83 11.23 -7.25
C ASN A 57 10.74 10.05 -6.94
N LEU A 58 10.31 8.82 -7.27
CA LEU A 58 11.13 7.62 -7.10
C LEU A 58 12.35 7.65 -8.03
N LEU A 59 12.19 8.07 -9.29
CA LEU A 59 13.30 8.19 -10.25
C LEU A 59 14.28 9.32 -9.86
N LEU A 60 13.79 10.41 -9.27
CA LEU A 60 14.67 11.44 -8.70
C LEU A 60 15.50 10.90 -7.52
N ARG A 61 14.91 10.03 -6.70
CA ARG A 61 15.59 9.46 -5.53
C ARG A 61 16.48 8.26 -5.89
N TYR A 62 16.05 7.47 -6.86
CA TYR A 62 16.71 6.24 -7.33
C TYR A 62 16.83 6.26 -8.85
N PRO A 63 17.84 6.96 -9.42
CA PRO A 63 17.95 7.15 -10.88
C PRO A 63 18.09 5.87 -11.70
N HIS A 64 18.53 4.76 -11.06
CA HIS A 64 18.69 3.46 -11.71
C HIS A 64 17.49 2.52 -11.51
N LEU A 65 16.40 3.00 -10.89
CA LEU A 65 15.20 2.22 -10.70
C LEU A 65 14.45 2.06 -12.02
N ASP A 66 14.21 0.82 -12.42
CA ASP A 66 13.40 0.52 -13.60
C ASP A 66 11.90 0.50 -13.23
N ILE A 67 11.14 1.50 -13.67
CA ILE A 67 9.68 1.55 -13.51
C ILE A 67 9.05 1.29 -14.88
N THR A 68 8.66 0.04 -15.13
CA THR A 68 8.10 -0.43 -16.39
C THR A 68 6.73 0.14 -16.73
N GLY A 69 6.04 0.71 -15.75
CA GLY A 69 4.78 1.39 -15.99
C GLY A 69 4.07 1.85 -14.71
N VAL A 70 3.13 2.74 -14.91
CA VAL A 70 2.20 3.22 -13.88
C VAL A 70 0.79 3.23 -14.43
N TYR A 71 -0.19 2.90 -13.62
CA TYR A 71 -1.59 2.97 -14.03
C TYR A 71 -2.51 3.23 -12.85
N SER A 72 -3.41 4.20 -13.02
CA SER A 72 -4.44 4.57 -12.05
C SER A 72 -5.81 4.14 -12.60
N PRO A 73 -6.36 2.98 -12.18
CA PRO A 73 -7.65 2.51 -12.69
C PRO A 73 -8.79 3.40 -12.21
N LYS A 74 -9.87 3.43 -13.01
CA LYS A 74 -11.09 4.17 -12.68
C LYS A 74 -11.75 3.62 -11.41
N PHE A 75 -12.50 4.47 -10.72
CA PHE A 75 -13.31 4.02 -9.58
C PHE A 75 -14.32 2.95 -10.04
N GLY A 76 -14.40 1.84 -9.29
CA GLY A 76 -15.28 0.72 -9.64
C GLY A 76 -14.67 -0.29 -10.63
N PHE A 77 -13.38 -0.17 -10.95
CA PHE A 77 -12.66 -1.06 -11.86
C PHE A 77 -12.80 -2.55 -11.50
N GLU A 78 -12.99 -2.86 -10.22
CA GLU A 78 -13.13 -4.21 -9.70
C GLU A 78 -14.36 -4.96 -10.24
N SER A 79 -15.36 -4.23 -10.75
CA SER A 79 -16.56 -4.78 -11.37
C SER A 79 -16.58 -4.63 -12.91
N ASP A 80 -15.55 -4.00 -13.48
CA ASP A 80 -15.42 -3.76 -14.93
C ASP A 80 -14.45 -4.77 -15.56
N GLN A 81 -14.99 -5.77 -16.24
CA GLN A 81 -14.21 -6.83 -16.89
C GLN A 81 -13.26 -6.28 -17.98
N VAL A 82 -13.66 -5.21 -18.66
CA VAL A 82 -12.83 -4.58 -19.72
C VAL A 82 -11.63 -3.90 -19.08
N GLU A 83 -11.87 -3.18 -17.97
CA GLU A 83 -10.79 -2.52 -17.23
C GLU A 83 -9.84 -3.54 -16.58
N LEU A 84 -10.37 -4.63 -16.01
CA LEU A 84 -9.57 -5.73 -15.46
C LEU A 84 -8.71 -6.40 -16.53
N ALA A 85 -9.27 -6.70 -17.72
CA ALA A 85 -8.52 -7.25 -18.84
C ALA A 85 -7.40 -6.30 -19.28
N LYS A 86 -7.68 -4.99 -19.39
CA LYS A 86 -6.70 -3.97 -19.71
C LYS A 86 -5.54 -3.92 -18.72
N ILE A 87 -5.83 -3.96 -17.40
CA ILE A 87 -4.79 -3.97 -16.36
C ILE A 87 -3.91 -5.22 -16.50
N ASN A 88 -4.53 -6.39 -16.65
CA ASN A 88 -3.81 -7.65 -16.85
C ASN A 88 -2.91 -7.59 -18.10
N ASP A 89 -3.42 -7.10 -19.22
CA ASP A 89 -2.65 -6.95 -20.46
C ASP A 89 -1.45 -6.00 -20.30
N MET A 90 -1.62 -4.91 -19.57
CA MET A 90 -0.52 -3.98 -19.26
C MET A 90 0.58 -4.68 -18.45
N LEU A 91 0.21 -5.44 -17.42
CA LEU A 91 1.16 -6.18 -16.58
C LEU A 91 1.87 -7.30 -17.36
N ILE A 92 1.13 -8.03 -18.20
CA ILE A 92 1.68 -9.08 -19.07
C ILE A 92 2.70 -8.50 -20.06
N LYS A 93 2.43 -7.33 -20.64
CA LYS A 93 3.32 -6.65 -21.58
C LYS A 93 4.54 -6.05 -20.88
N ALA A 94 4.33 -5.41 -19.74
CA ALA A 94 5.39 -4.76 -18.98
C ALA A 94 6.35 -5.75 -18.30
N LYS A 95 5.86 -6.94 -17.92
CA LYS A 95 6.62 -8.01 -17.24
C LYS A 95 7.47 -7.51 -16.06
N PRO A 96 6.91 -6.75 -15.12
CA PRO A 96 7.69 -6.28 -13.99
C PRO A 96 8.09 -7.44 -13.07
N ASN A 97 9.19 -7.28 -12.32
CA ASN A 97 9.54 -8.20 -11.25
C ASN A 97 8.65 -7.99 -10.02
N ILE A 98 8.24 -6.75 -9.78
CA ILE A 98 7.46 -6.36 -8.60
C ILE A 98 6.26 -5.51 -9.03
N LEU A 99 5.06 -5.90 -8.58
CA LEU A 99 3.85 -5.10 -8.67
C LEU A 99 3.60 -4.42 -7.32
N LEU A 100 3.57 -3.10 -7.29
CA LEU A 100 3.08 -2.31 -6.16
C LEU A 100 1.59 -2.04 -6.37
N ALA A 101 0.74 -2.82 -5.72
CA ALA A 101 -0.71 -2.64 -5.76
C ALA A 101 -1.13 -1.59 -4.72
N CYS A 102 -1.30 -0.35 -5.19
CA CYS A 102 -1.65 0.82 -4.38
C CYS A 102 -3.15 1.16 -4.48
N LEU A 103 -3.97 0.14 -4.48
CA LEU A 103 -5.42 0.22 -4.47
C LEU A 103 -5.91 0.28 -3.01
N SER A 104 -7.19 0.52 -2.77
CA SER A 104 -7.73 0.51 -1.41
C SER A 104 -7.95 -0.94 -0.91
N CYS A 105 -7.78 -1.17 0.39
CA CYS A 105 -8.20 -2.41 1.04
C CYS A 105 -9.76 -2.49 1.08
N PRO A 106 -10.42 -3.65 0.79
CA PRO A 106 -9.82 -4.93 0.41
C PRO A 106 -9.63 -5.13 -1.12
N LYS A 107 -9.84 -4.09 -1.96
CA LYS A 107 -9.83 -4.20 -3.42
C LYS A 107 -8.47 -4.69 -3.96
N GLN A 108 -7.37 -4.23 -3.39
CA GLN A 108 -6.02 -4.63 -3.80
C GLN A 108 -5.76 -6.12 -3.53
N GLU A 109 -6.17 -6.63 -2.37
CA GLU A 109 -6.02 -8.02 -2.00
C GLU A 109 -6.85 -8.93 -2.91
N ILE A 110 -8.10 -8.54 -3.17
CA ILE A 110 -9.01 -9.25 -4.07
C ILE A 110 -8.48 -9.23 -5.51
N PHE A 111 -8.01 -8.07 -5.99
CA PHE A 111 -7.43 -7.97 -7.33
C PHE A 111 -6.22 -8.88 -7.49
N VAL A 112 -5.26 -8.82 -6.57
CA VAL A 112 -4.05 -9.64 -6.61
C VAL A 112 -4.42 -11.12 -6.58
N GLU A 113 -5.28 -11.55 -5.66
CA GLU A 113 -5.66 -12.96 -5.53
C GLU A 113 -6.35 -13.50 -6.78
N ASN A 114 -7.27 -12.73 -7.38
CA ASN A 114 -8.04 -13.18 -8.54
C ASN A 114 -7.26 -13.11 -9.86
N ASN A 115 -6.18 -12.33 -9.95
CA ASN A 115 -5.50 -12.07 -11.21
C ASN A 115 -4.03 -12.51 -11.24
N LYS A 116 -3.41 -12.90 -10.11
CA LYS A 116 -2.00 -13.28 -10.03
C LYS A 116 -1.58 -14.35 -11.04
N ASP A 117 -2.45 -15.33 -11.29
CA ASP A 117 -2.20 -16.41 -12.25
C ASP A 117 -2.35 -15.98 -13.71
N VAL A 118 -3.01 -14.84 -13.94
CA VAL A 118 -3.19 -14.24 -15.27
C VAL A 118 -1.98 -13.38 -15.61
N TYR A 119 -1.66 -12.36 -14.81
CA TYR A 119 -0.57 -11.45 -15.10
C TYR A 119 0.83 -12.01 -14.76
N ARG A 120 0.94 -12.98 -13.85
CA ARG A 120 2.15 -13.74 -13.50
C ARG A 120 3.36 -12.89 -13.09
N VAL A 121 3.13 -11.78 -12.40
CA VAL A 121 4.20 -10.99 -11.80
C VAL A 121 4.75 -11.75 -10.59
N PRO A 122 6.08 -11.94 -10.46
CA PRO A 122 6.69 -12.77 -9.41
C PRO A 122 6.33 -12.32 -7.98
N VAL A 123 6.30 -11.01 -7.75
CA VAL A 123 6.01 -10.44 -6.43
C VAL A 123 4.95 -9.35 -6.56
N SER A 124 3.84 -9.50 -5.83
CA SER A 124 2.80 -8.47 -5.71
C SER A 124 2.70 -8.00 -4.27
N ILE A 125 2.81 -6.69 -4.06
CA ILE A 125 2.82 -6.07 -2.74
C ILE A 125 1.62 -5.13 -2.63
N SER A 126 0.70 -5.43 -1.71
CA SER A 126 -0.45 -4.57 -1.39
C SER A 126 0.01 -3.39 -0.52
N CYS A 127 0.09 -2.21 -1.11
CA CYS A 127 0.69 -1.01 -0.51
C CYS A 127 -0.34 0.03 -0.04
N GLY A 128 -1.59 -0.05 -0.51
CA GLY A 128 -2.65 0.90 -0.17
C GLY A 128 -2.28 2.34 -0.50
N ALA A 129 -2.49 3.24 0.45
CA ALA A 129 -2.23 4.68 0.29
C ALA A 129 -0.73 5.05 0.29
N THR A 130 0.20 4.09 0.19
CA THR A 130 1.63 4.39 0.18
C THR A 130 2.03 5.22 -1.04
N VAL A 131 1.33 5.05 -2.17
CA VAL A 131 1.56 5.86 -3.37
C VAL A 131 1.38 7.36 -3.14
N ASP A 132 0.45 7.78 -2.27
CA ASP A 132 0.26 9.19 -1.92
C ASP A 132 1.47 9.76 -1.17
N PHE A 133 2.15 8.94 -0.36
CA PHE A 133 3.40 9.33 0.30
C PHE A 133 4.56 9.41 -0.70
N LEU A 134 4.64 8.46 -1.62
CA LEU A 134 5.67 8.48 -2.67
C LEU A 134 5.49 9.67 -3.62
N ALA A 135 4.26 10.04 -3.92
CA ALA A 135 3.92 11.23 -4.72
C ALA A 135 4.17 12.56 -3.98
N GLY A 136 4.44 12.52 -2.65
CA GLY A 136 4.59 13.73 -1.85
C GLY A 136 3.28 14.43 -1.49
N ASN A 137 2.13 13.89 -1.87
CA ASN A 137 0.80 14.45 -1.60
C ASN A 137 0.43 14.39 -0.11
N VAL A 138 0.98 13.43 0.61
CA VAL A 138 0.77 13.26 2.05
C VAL A 138 2.11 13.33 2.75
N GLN A 139 2.26 14.34 3.60
CA GLN A 139 3.45 14.46 4.43
C GLN A 139 3.45 13.38 5.51
N ARG A 140 4.59 12.74 5.70
CA ARG A 140 4.82 11.83 6.81
C ARG A 140 4.65 12.57 8.13
N ALA A 141 4.08 11.89 9.12
CA ALA A 141 4.10 12.41 10.47
C ALA A 141 5.56 12.60 10.92
N PRO A 142 5.90 13.71 11.59
CA PRO A 142 7.23 13.90 12.15
C PRO A 142 7.65 12.70 13.00
N GLU A 143 8.94 12.41 13.05
CA GLU A 143 9.47 11.21 13.71
C GLU A 143 9.07 11.11 15.19
N TRP A 144 9.01 12.24 15.88
CA TRP A 144 8.56 12.30 17.28
C TRP A 144 7.08 11.88 17.45
N VAL A 145 6.21 12.21 16.47
CA VAL A 145 4.79 11.79 16.45
C VAL A 145 4.68 10.27 16.28
N SER A 146 5.49 9.70 15.37
CA SER A 146 5.59 8.25 15.18
C SER A 146 6.12 7.54 16.44
N ARG A 147 7.18 8.07 17.06
CA ARG A 147 7.74 7.55 18.31
C ARG A 147 6.73 7.61 19.47
N ALA A 148 6.00 8.71 19.61
CA ALA A 148 4.94 8.87 20.61
C ALA A 148 3.73 7.95 20.38
N GLY A 149 3.58 7.37 19.17
CA GLY A 149 2.47 6.49 18.82
C GLY A 149 1.16 7.19 18.49
N ILE A 150 1.20 8.50 18.29
CA ILE A 150 0.04 9.36 17.97
C ILE A 150 -0.06 9.67 16.47
N GLU A 151 0.62 8.88 15.61
CA GLU A 151 0.56 9.02 14.16
C GLU A 151 -0.88 8.95 13.61
N TRP A 152 -1.73 8.10 14.20
CA TRP A 152 -3.14 7.99 13.85
C TRP A 152 -3.91 9.29 14.07
N LEU A 153 -3.60 10.03 15.16
CA LEU A 153 -4.23 11.32 15.45
C LEU A 153 -3.77 12.40 14.49
N TYR A 154 -2.47 12.42 14.15
CA TYR A 154 -1.92 13.32 13.15
C TYR A 154 -2.58 13.10 11.77
N ARG A 155 -2.71 11.85 11.33
CA ARG A 155 -3.41 11.49 10.10
C ARG A 155 -4.88 11.85 10.14
N PHE A 156 -5.54 11.61 11.29
CA PHE A 156 -6.94 11.98 11.48
C PHE A 156 -7.16 13.48 11.36
N ALA A 157 -6.30 14.30 11.93
CA ALA A 157 -6.37 15.76 11.82
C ALA A 157 -6.20 16.26 10.37
N LYS A 158 -5.41 15.55 9.55
CA LYS A 158 -5.22 15.87 8.12
C LYS A 158 -6.38 15.42 7.23
N GLU A 159 -6.99 14.27 7.50
CA GLU A 159 -8.05 13.68 6.68
C GLU A 159 -9.21 13.11 7.52
N PRO A 160 -9.93 13.97 8.28
CA PRO A 160 -10.94 13.51 9.24
C PRO A 160 -12.09 12.75 8.58
N LYS A 161 -12.61 13.24 7.44
CA LYS A 161 -13.73 12.60 6.74
C LYS A 161 -13.44 11.20 6.25
N ARG A 162 -12.23 10.95 5.73
CA ARG A 162 -11.80 9.65 5.22
C ARG A 162 -11.50 8.65 6.34
N LEU A 163 -10.88 9.13 7.42
CA LEU A 163 -10.38 8.26 8.49
C LEU A 163 -11.37 8.06 9.64
N PHE A 164 -12.45 8.84 9.72
CA PHE A 164 -13.46 8.72 10.77
C PHE A 164 -14.04 7.30 10.83
N ARG A 165 -14.56 6.81 9.70
CA ARG A 165 -15.15 5.47 9.63
C ARG A 165 -14.13 4.39 10.02
N ARG A 166 -12.93 4.47 9.48
CA ARG A 166 -11.85 3.50 9.75
C ARG A 166 -11.44 3.47 11.22
N TYR A 167 -11.35 4.62 11.89
CA TYR A 167 -10.86 4.67 13.27
C TYR A 167 -11.95 4.46 14.31
N PHE A 168 -13.18 4.85 14.04
CA PHE A 168 -14.27 4.78 15.02
C PHE A 168 -15.26 3.64 14.76
N VAL A 169 -15.52 3.29 13.50
CA VAL A 169 -16.45 2.21 13.16
C VAL A 169 -15.72 0.87 13.04
N ASP A 170 -14.71 0.80 12.16
CA ASP A 170 -14.01 -0.46 11.87
C ASP A 170 -13.16 -0.93 13.07
N SER A 171 -12.56 0.00 13.83
CA SER A 171 -11.82 -0.34 15.06
C SER A 171 -12.71 -0.85 16.17
N TRP A 172 -13.96 -0.39 16.27
CA TRP A 172 -14.93 -0.90 17.23
C TRP A 172 -15.29 -2.36 16.94
N HIS A 173 -15.49 -2.69 15.67
CA HIS A 173 -15.71 -4.09 15.25
C HIS A 173 -14.52 -4.99 15.59
N PHE A 174 -13.30 -4.54 15.36
CA PHE A 174 -12.10 -5.27 15.73
C PHE A 174 -12.01 -5.52 17.24
N LEU A 175 -12.25 -4.51 18.07
CA LEU A 175 -12.24 -4.65 19.52
C LEU A 175 -13.35 -5.58 20.03
N SER A 176 -14.52 -5.60 19.39
CA SER A 176 -15.62 -6.52 19.74
C SER A 176 -15.29 -7.97 19.41
N MET A 177 -14.56 -8.24 18.32
CA MET A 177 -14.09 -9.59 17.98
C MET A 177 -13.04 -10.08 18.99
N VAL A 178 -12.05 -9.25 19.32
CA VAL A 178 -11.02 -9.61 20.30
C VAL A 178 -11.60 -9.93 21.69
N LYS A 179 -12.71 -9.27 22.08
CA LYS A 179 -13.42 -9.58 23.35
C LYS A 179 -14.21 -10.88 23.34
N ARG A 180 -14.56 -11.42 22.17
CA ARG A 180 -15.34 -12.67 22.07
C ARG A 180 -14.46 -13.91 22.08
N GLU A 181 -13.18 -13.77 21.73
CA GLU A 181 -12.22 -14.88 21.64
C GLU A 181 -11.27 -14.96 22.84
N GLY A 182 -11.33 -14.02 23.78
CA GLY A 182 -10.57 -14.01 25.04
C GLY A 182 -11.47 -14.09 26.25
#